data_1fa30a520453f8c719bfdb80a2714717
#
_entry.id   1fa30a520453f8c719bfdb80a2714717
#
_cell.length_a   1.000
_cell.length_b   1.000
_cell.length_c   1.000
_cell.angle_alpha   90.00
_cell.angle_beta   90.00
_cell.angle_gamma   90.00
#
_symmetry.space_group_name_H-M   'P 1'
#
loop_
_entity.id
_entity.type
_entity.pdbx_description
1 polymer ?
#
loop_
_entity_poly.entity_id
_entity_poly.type
_entity_poly.pdbx_seq_one_letter_code
_entity_poly.pdbx_strand_id
1 'polypeptide(L)'
;MRALISVSDKTGVAAFAAALSRLGWEIIATGGTQRLLEQEGVKTIGISEVTGFPEICDGRVKTLHPKVHGALLGRRDLPSHLQALRENGIEFIDLVCVNLYPFAATIAKPGVTMEDAVENIDIGGPSMLRSAAKNWRDVTVVCDPGDYGRVIDEISHTGNTTPETRLTLSAKAYTHTAQYDTMIARYMRAQAGLPEKLFLEYDLKQPLRYGENPHQDARFFAAKEPESYSLAFARQIQGKEMSYNNIQDANAALNIVRDFADQPFCVALKHMNPCGAAVGETIEDAWKAAYEADKVSIYGGIVAMNRELSAEVALGMKPIFLEIVIAPSFSQEALEILSAKKNLRVLEVDMTPCEKAPMQYVGVNGGMLVQQLDVAVEKICPSMCVTKVQPTEAQLRDMDFGWRIVKHVKSNAIAVVRDGHTVGVGAGQMNRVGSAEIALKEAQAAGFTQELVLASDGFLPFGDTVELAARYGVTAIVQPGGSIRDEESIAKADELGITMLFTGVRHFKH
;
A
#
# COMPACT_ATOMS: atom_id res chain seq x y z
N MET A 1 30.17 -20.76 -25.73
CA MET A 1 29.20 -20.76 -24.67
C MET A 1 27.81 -20.79 -25.24
N ARG A 2 26.81 -21.30 -24.50
CA ARG A 2 25.46 -21.54 -25.01
C ARG A 2 24.41 -20.85 -24.13
N ALA A 3 23.46 -20.14 -24.73
CA ALA A 3 22.35 -19.50 -24.05
C ALA A 3 21.03 -20.15 -24.50
N LEU A 4 20.21 -20.57 -23.53
CA LEU A 4 18.85 -21.06 -23.77
C LEU A 4 17.86 -19.92 -23.49
N ILE A 5 17.13 -19.50 -24.53
CA ILE A 5 16.19 -18.38 -24.45
C ILE A 5 14.77 -18.88 -24.76
N SER A 6 13.90 -18.74 -23.76
CA SER A 6 12.48 -19.14 -23.86
C SER A 6 11.62 -18.18 -23.04
N VAL A 7 11.12 -17.14 -23.69
CA VAL A 7 10.38 -16.07 -23.01
C VAL A 7 8.94 -15.95 -23.52
N SER A 8 8.01 -15.63 -22.64
CA SER A 8 6.63 -15.26 -22.97
C SER A 8 6.57 -13.77 -23.35
N ASP A 9 7.04 -12.90 -22.47
CA ASP A 9 7.26 -11.48 -22.77
C ASP A 9 8.51 -11.32 -23.64
N LYS A 10 8.32 -10.76 -24.82
CA LYS A 10 9.35 -10.59 -25.86
C LYS A 10 10.14 -9.29 -25.75
N THR A 11 9.86 -8.46 -24.75
CA THR A 11 10.49 -7.14 -24.57
C THR A 11 12.01 -7.25 -24.56
N GLY A 12 12.68 -6.60 -25.51
CA GLY A 12 14.14 -6.52 -25.60
C GLY A 12 14.88 -7.82 -25.92
N VAL A 13 14.21 -8.97 -26.03
CA VAL A 13 14.87 -10.28 -26.15
C VAL A 13 15.65 -10.44 -27.46
N ALA A 14 15.18 -9.85 -28.57
CA ALA A 14 15.89 -9.92 -29.83
C ALA A 14 17.25 -9.19 -29.80
N ALA A 15 17.26 -7.98 -29.20
CA ALA A 15 18.50 -7.23 -29.01
C ALA A 15 19.47 -7.95 -28.05
N PHE A 16 18.95 -8.55 -26.98
CA PHE A 16 19.73 -9.37 -26.06
C PHE A 16 20.36 -10.59 -26.71
N ALA A 17 19.57 -11.38 -27.44
CA ALA A 17 20.07 -12.55 -28.17
C ALA A 17 21.07 -12.19 -29.28
N ALA A 18 20.83 -11.10 -30.03
CA ALA A 18 21.76 -10.60 -31.02
C ALA A 18 23.10 -10.14 -30.41
N ALA A 19 23.07 -9.53 -29.25
CA ALA A 19 24.28 -9.13 -28.52
C ALA A 19 25.10 -10.37 -28.08
N LEU A 20 24.46 -11.37 -27.49
CA LEU A 20 25.09 -12.66 -27.15
C LEU A 20 25.69 -13.34 -28.37
N SER A 21 24.95 -13.41 -29.49
CA SER A 21 25.42 -14.00 -30.74
C SER A 21 26.67 -13.29 -31.31
N ARG A 22 26.70 -11.94 -31.28
CA ARG A 22 27.89 -11.15 -31.65
C ARG A 22 29.11 -11.42 -30.76
N LEU A 23 28.88 -11.80 -29.50
CA LEU A 23 29.93 -12.21 -28.55
C LEU A 23 30.32 -13.67 -28.69
N GLY A 24 29.82 -14.37 -29.74
CA GLY A 24 30.20 -15.76 -30.07
C GLY A 24 29.41 -16.82 -29.28
N TRP A 25 28.28 -16.46 -28.66
CA TRP A 25 27.43 -17.43 -28.00
C TRP A 25 26.47 -18.12 -28.99
N GLU A 26 26.29 -19.41 -28.82
CA GLU A 26 25.23 -20.17 -29.52
C GLU A 26 23.89 -19.92 -28.81
N ILE A 27 22.86 -19.64 -29.59
CA ILE A 27 21.52 -19.33 -29.07
C ILE A 27 20.61 -20.53 -29.29
N ILE A 28 20.19 -21.17 -28.21
CA ILE A 28 19.15 -22.20 -28.20
C ILE A 28 17.83 -21.52 -27.93
N ALA A 29 16.78 -21.82 -28.68
CA ALA A 29 15.48 -21.19 -28.48
C ALA A 29 14.32 -22.17 -28.61
N THR A 30 13.14 -21.78 -28.09
CA THR A 30 11.93 -22.59 -28.15
C THR A 30 10.81 -21.90 -28.90
N GLY A 31 10.05 -22.61 -29.68
CA GLY A 31 8.75 -22.24 -30.26
C GLY A 31 8.67 -20.79 -30.77
N GLY A 32 7.80 -19.98 -30.17
CA GLY A 32 7.59 -18.58 -30.56
C GLY A 32 8.78 -17.65 -30.33
N THR A 33 9.67 -17.97 -29.38
CA THR A 33 10.93 -17.21 -29.19
C THR A 33 11.89 -17.49 -30.35
N GLN A 34 12.03 -18.73 -30.76
CA GLN A 34 12.87 -19.09 -31.87
C GLN A 34 12.46 -18.36 -33.14
N ARG A 35 11.16 -18.43 -33.51
CA ARG A 35 10.63 -17.75 -34.70
C ARG A 35 10.90 -16.24 -34.69
N LEU A 36 10.71 -15.58 -33.55
CA LEU A 36 11.00 -14.16 -33.41
C LEU A 36 12.49 -13.87 -33.65
N LEU A 37 13.38 -14.61 -33.03
CA LEU A 37 14.83 -14.39 -33.12
C LEU A 37 15.32 -14.61 -34.53
N GLU A 38 14.82 -15.62 -35.25
CA GLU A 38 15.16 -15.89 -36.66
C GLU A 38 14.64 -14.78 -37.60
N GLN A 39 13.44 -14.24 -37.35
CA GLN A 39 12.91 -13.08 -38.07
C GLN A 39 13.77 -11.83 -37.89
N GLU A 40 14.34 -11.65 -36.71
CA GLU A 40 15.28 -10.57 -36.39
C GLU A 40 16.76 -10.86 -36.83
N GLY A 41 16.96 -11.94 -37.57
CA GLY A 41 18.26 -12.30 -38.15
C GLY A 41 19.24 -12.96 -37.18
N VAL A 42 18.79 -13.39 -36.00
CA VAL A 42 19.62 -14.14 -35.05
C VAL A 42 19.58 -15.63 -35.37
N LYS A 43 20.75 -16.22 -35.61
CA LYS A 43 20.85 -17.67 -35.84
C LYS A 43 20.55 -18.40 -34.54
N THR A 44 19.62 -19.36 -34.58
CA THR A 44 19.22 -20.16 -33.42
C THR A 44 19.36 -21.67 -33.69
N ILE A 45 19.46 -22.43 -32.60
CA ILE A 45 19.34 -23.87 -32.55
C ILE A 45 18.00 -24.20 -31.88
N GLY A 46 17.17 -25.00 -32.53
CA GLY A 46 15.88 -25.42 -31.93
C GLY A 46 16.10 -26.36 -30.74
N ILE A 47 15.25 -26.25 -29.74
CA ILE A 47 15.37 -27.12 -28.54
C ILE A 47 15.24 -28.60 -28.89
N SER A 48 14.46 -28.97 -29.91
CA SER A 48 14.32 -30.35 -30.40
C SER A 48 15.60 -30.88 -31.03
N GLU A 49 16.44 -30.03 -31.61
CA GLU A 49 17.75 -30.43 -32.11
C GLU A 49 18.70 -30.76 -30.94
N VAL A 50 18.65 -30.01 -29.86
CA VAL A 50 19.46 -30.26 -28.65
C VAL A 50 19.03 -31.53 -27.96
N THR A 51 17.73 -31.74 -27.80
CA THR A 51 17.20 -32.90 -27.10
C THR A 51 17.23 -34.19 -27.97
N GLY A 52 17.11 -34.02 -29.26
CA GLY A 52 16.85 -35.13 -30.20
C GLY A 52 15.44 -35.71 -30.01
N PHE A 53 14.53 -34.97 -29.40
CA PHE A 53 13.18 -35.43 -29.08
C PHE A 53 12.14 -34.37 -29.53
N PRO A 54 11.05 -34.80 -30.19
CA PRO A 54 10.02 -33.87 -30.65
C PRO A 54 9.24 -33.27 -29.46
N GLU A 55 8.62 -32.14 -29.72
CA GLU A 55 7.61 -31.57 -28.82
C GLU A 55 6.38 -32.49 -28.83
N ILE A 56 5.84 -32.82 -27.64
CA ILE A 56 4.67 -33.69 -27.48
C ILE A 56 3.66 -33.06 -26.50
N CYS A 57 2.46 -33.65 -26.46
CA CYS A 57 1.35 -33.17 -25.59
C CYS A 57 1.02 -31.69 -25.87
N ASP A 58 0.87 -31.31 -27.15
CA ASP A 58 0.55 -29.94 -27.59
C ASP A 58 1.49 -28.86 -27.00
N GLY A 59 2.78 -29.22 -26.84
CA GLY A 59 3.80 -28.33 -26.35
C GLY A 59 3.99 -28.32 -24.84
N ARG A 60 3.23 -29.06 -24.07
CA ARG A 60 3.43 -29.19 -22.62
C ARG A 60 4.78 -29.81 -22.25
N VAL A 61 5.32 -30.68 -23.12
CA VAL A 61 6.62 -31.33 -22.94
C VAL A 61 7.53 -31.01 -24.12
N LYS A 62 8.51 -30.14 -23.86
CA LYS A 62 9.56 -29.76 -24.82
C LYS A 62 10.92 -29.52 -24.18
N THR A 63 10.95 -28.87 -23.01
CA THR A 63 12.16 -28.55 -22.26
C THR A 63 12.37 -29.45 -21.04
N LEU A 64 11.36 -30.23 -20.64
CA LEU A 64 11.46 -31.20 -19.56
C LEU A 64 12.20 -32.47 -20.04
N HIS A 65 13.51 -32.34 -20.27
CA HIS A 65 14.33 -33.40 -20.86
C HIS A 65 15.68 -33.50 -20.11
N PRO A 66 16.23 -34.71 -19.88
CA PRO A 66 17.52 -34.88 -19.23
C PRO A 66 18.67 -34.10 -19.88
N LYS A 67 18.69 -33.96 -21.19
CA LYS A 67 19.72 -33.17 -21.88
C LYS A 67 19.63 -31.67 -21.56
N VAL A 68 18.46 -31.11 -21.31
CA VAL A 68 18.30 -29.72 -20.91
C VAL A 68 18.69 -29.56 -19.42
N HIS A 69 18.09 -30.34 -18.54
CA HIS A 69 18.32 -30.21 -17.09
C HIS A 69 19.71 -30.71 -16.68
N GLY A 70 20.26 -31.72 -17.36
CA GLY A 70 21.64 -32.14 -17.17
C GLY A 70 22.65 -31.05 -17.54
N ALA A 71 22.40 -30.37 -18.70
CA ALA A 71 23.22 -29.24 -19.14
C ALA A 71 23.24 -28.06 -18.13
N LEU A 72 22.11 -27.82 -17.41
CA LEU A 72 21.97 -26.77 -16.43
C LEU A 72 22.49 -27.17 -15.04
N LEU A 73 22.23 -28.41 -14.59
CA LEU A 73 22.52 -28.89 -13.24
C LEU A 73 23.91 -29.48 -13.09
N GLY A 74 24.57 -29.82 -14.20
CA GLY A 74 25.92 -30.39 -14.21
C GLY A 74 26.93 -29.43 -13.59
N ARG A 75 27.53 -29.83 -12.47
CA ARG A 75 28.59 -29.07 -11.82
C ARG A 75 29.91 -29.27 -12.56
N ARG A 76 30.57 -28.16 -12.91
CA ARG A 76 31.80 -28.17 -13.73
C ARG A 76 33.07 -28.51 -12.92
N ASP A 77 32.98 -28.43 -11.58
CA ASP A 77 34.06 -28.78 -10.67
C ASP A 77 34.07 -30.27 -10.24
N LEU A 78 33.05 -31.07 -10.63
CA LEU A 78 32.92 -32.47 -10.26
C LEU A 78 33.25 -33.39 -11.46
N PRO A 79 34.34 -34.17 -11.42
CA PRO A 79 34.71 -35.10 -12.49
C PRO A 79 33.63 -36.13 -12.83
N SER A 80 32.90 -36.62 -11.84
CA SER A 80 31.76 -37.55 -12.05
C SER A 80 30.64 -36.95 -12.88
N HIS A 81 30.32 -35.66 -12.67
CA HIS A 81 29.30 -34.95 -13.48
C HIS A 81 29.80 -34.74 -14.91
N LEU A 82 31.07 -34.35 -15.09
CA LEU A 82 31.65 -34.18 -16.40
C LEU A 82 31.67 -35.49 -17.22
N GLN A 83 31.97 -36.62 -16.54
CA GLN A 83 31.93 -37.91 -17.16
C GLN A 83 30.50 -38.31 -17.57
N ALA A 84 29.53 -38.20 -16.67
CA ALA A 84 28.13 -38.54 -16.93
C ALA A 84 27.54 -37.72 -18.10
N LEU A 85 27.85 -36.41 -18.16
CA LEU A 85 27.38 -35.55 -19.24
C LEU A 85 28.00 -35.97 -20.61
N ARG A 86 29.29 -36.27 -20.62
CA ARG A 86 29.97 -36.76 -21.85
C ARG A 86 29.41 -38.08 -22.36
N GLU A 87 29.21 -39.04 -21.46
CA GLU A 87 28.66 -40.36 -21.77
C GLU A 87 27.24 -40.29 -22.36
N ASN A 88 26.49 -39.24 -22.00
CA ASN A 88 25.12 -39.00 -22.49
C ASN A 88 25.04 -37.96 -23.62
N GLY A 89 26.18 -37.46 -24.11
CA GLY A 89 26.23 -36.48 -25.22
C GLY A 89 25.56 -35.15 -24.83
N ILE A 90 25.74 -34.69 -23.59
CA ILE A 90 25.16 -33.48 -23.06
C ILE A 90 26.22 -32.39 -23.01
N GLU A 91 25.98 -31.30 -23.70
CA GLU A 91 26.79 -30.09 -23.68
C GLU A 91 26.20 -29.07 -22.69
N PHE A 92 27.07 -28.32 -22.03
CA PHE A 92 26.63 -27.30 -21.06
C PHE A 92 25.79 -26.19 -21.69
N ILE A 93 24.87 -25.67 -20.88
CA ILE A 93 24.19 -24.40 -21.10
C ILE A 93 24.73 -23.43 -20.06
N ASP A 94 25.21 -22.27 -20.50
CA ASP A 94 25.91 -21.29 -19.64
C ASP A 94 24.99 -20.16 -19.16
N LEU A 95 23.89 -19.93 -19.92
CA LEU A 95 22.90 -18.92 -19.61
C LEU A 95 21.50 -19.43 -19.92
N VAL A 96 20.55 -19.14 -19.03
CA VAL A 96 19.11 -19.33 -19.24
C VAL A 96 18.42 -17.98 -19.15
N CYS A 97 17.67 -17.62 -20.19
CA CYS A 97 16.77 -16.46 -20.20
C CYS A 97 15.34 -16.95 -20.38
N VAL A 98 14.56 -16.88 -19.30
CA VAL A 98 13.18 -17.40 -19.26
C VAL A 98 12.33 -16.46 -18.42
N ASN A 99 11.20 -16.02 -18.96
CA ASN A 99 10.11 -15.46 -18.18
C ASN A 99 8.85 -16.32 -18.35
N LEU A 100 7.95 -16.28 -17.39
CA LEU A 100 6.85 -17.21 -17.25
C LEU A 100 5.60 -16.74 -18.03
N TYR A 101 4.67 -17.62 -18.26
CA TYR A 101 3.38 -17.27 -18.86
C TYR A 101 2.62 -16.31 -17.97
N PRO A 102 1.88 -15.33 -18.55
CA PRO A 102 1.21 -14.26 -17.80
C PRO A 102 -0.08 -14.77 -17.14
N PHE A 103 0.04 -15.69 -16.18
CA PHE A 103 -1.09 -16.32 -15.47
C PHE A 103 -2.03 -15.28 -14.85
N ALA A 104 -1.48 -14.22 -14.22
CA ALA A 104 -2.28 -13.13 -13.66
C ALA A 104 -3.19 -12.47 -14.69
N ALA A 105 -2.63 -12.12 -15.85
CA ALA A 105 -3.38 -11.52 -16.94
C ALA A 105 -4.44 -12.48 -17.53
N THR A 106 -4.16 -13.78 -17.49
CA THR A 106 -5.11 -14.80 -17.96
C THR A 106 -6.31 -14.90 -17.02
N ILE A 107 -6.10 -15.05 -15.72
CA ILE A 107 -7.21 -15.19 -14.74
C ILE A 107 -8.00 -13.90 -14.53
N ALA A 108 -7.45 -12.74 -14.91
CA ALA A 108 -8.13 -11.44 -14.85
C ALA A 108 -9.11 -11.21 -16.02
N LYS A 109 -9.10 -12.07 -17.07
CA LYS A 109 -9.99 -11.91 -18.23
C LYS A 109 -11.45 -12.25 -17.82
N PRO A 110 -12.43 -11.44 -18.23
CA PRO A 110 -13.85 -11.80 -18.04
C PRO A 110 -14.18 -13.14 -18.70
N GLY A 111 -14.86 -14.02 -17.96
CA GLY A 111 -15.33 -15.30 -18.50
C GLY A 111 -14.25 -16.37 -18.70
N VAL A 112 -13.04 -16.20 -18.16
CA VAL A 112 -11.99 -17.23 -18.20
C VAL A 112 -12.50 -18.53 -17.57
N THR A 113 -12.27 -19.66 -18.26
CA THR A 113 -12.62 -20.98 -17.74
C THR A 113 -11.47 -21.53 -16.88
N MET A 114 -11.77 -22.55 -16.07
CA MET A 114 -10.76 -23.29 -15.32
C MET A 114 -9.73 -23.93 -16.26
N GLU A 115 -10.18 -24.47 -17.40
CA GLU A 115 -9.34 -25.08 -18.43
C GLU A 115 -8.38 -24.04 -19.02
N ASP A 116 -8.87 -22.84 -19.40
CA ASP A 116 -8.02 -21.77 -19.91
C ASP A 116 -6.95 -21.34 -18.89
N ALA A 117 -7.34 -21.26 -17.63
CA ALA A 117 -6.40 -20.92 -16.56
C ALA A 117 -5.32 -21.99 -16.40
N VAL A 118 -5.70 -23.28 -16.38
CA VAL A 118 -4.75 -24.41 -16.23
C VAL A 118 -3.80 -24.49 -17.42
N GLU A 119 -4.27 -24.31 -18.65
CA GLU A 119 -3.41 -24.31 -19.86
C GLU A 119 -2.37 -23.18 -19.86
N ASN A 120 -2.59 -22.13 -19.09
CA ASN A 120 -1.64 -21.03 -18.92
C ASN A 120 -0.73 -21.17 -17.69
N ILE A 121 -0.71 -22.36 -17.05
CA ILE A 121 0.29 -22.67 -16.01
C ILE A 121 1.57 -23.17 -16.71
N ASP A 122 2.65 -22.41 -16.54
CA ASP A 122 3.96 -22.77 -17.08
C ASP A 122 4.65 -23.81 -16.17
N ILE A 123 5.03 -24.93 -16.73
CA ILE A 123 5.78 -26.00 -16.06
C ILE A 123 7.26 -25.98 -16.46
N GLY A 124 7.53 -25.84 -17.74
CA GLY A 124 8.89 -25.89 -18.27
C GLY A 124 9.74 -24.67 -17.88
N GLY A 125 9.15 -23.49 -17.89
CA GLY A 125 9.81 -22.24 -17.49
C GLY A 125 10.33 -22.28 -16.06
N PRO A 126 9.48 -22.48 -15.06
CA PRO A 126 9.91 -22.61 -13.66
C PRO A 126 10.95 -23.71 -13.44
N SER A 127 10.82 -24.84 -14.14
CA SER A 127 11.77 -25.95 -14.04
C SER A 127 13.17 -25.54 -14.52
N MET A 128 13.26 -24.86 -15.64
CA MET A 128 14.54 -24.35 -16.17
C MET A 128 15.14 -23.26 -15.28
N LEU A 129 14.32 -22.30 -14.83
CA LEU A 129 14.75 -21.23 -13.93
C LEU A 129 15.35 -21.82 -12.64
N ARG A 130 14.64 -22.75 -12.01
CA ARG A 130 15.08 -23.38 -10.77
C ARG A 130 16.34 -24.23 -10.95
N SER A 131 16.48 -24.95 -12.08
CA SER A 131 17.67 -25.72 -12.39
C SER A 131 18.90 -24.83 -12.57
N ALA A 132 18.78 -23.75 -13.34
CA ALA A 132 19.84 -22.76 -13.55
C ALA A 132 20.20 -22.04 -12.24
N ALA A 133 19.18 -21.56 -11.50
CA ALA A 133 19.38 -20.89 -10.23
C ALA A 133 20.07 -21.77 -9.18
N LYS A 134 19.76 -23.05 -9.12
CA LYS A 134 20.45 -24.01 -8.23
C LYS A 134 21.94 -24.13 -8.55
N ASN A 135 22.29 -24.05 -9.83
CA ASN A 135 23.68 -24.12 -10.30
C ASN A 135 24.27 -22.74 -10.60
N TRP A 136 23.92 -21.73 -9.80
CA TRP A 136 24.33 -20.32 -10.00
C TRP A 136 25.85 -20.11 -10.09
N ARG A 137 26.65 -21.02 -9.57
CA ARG A 137 28.11 -20.95 -9.69
C ARG A 137 28.58 -21.03 -11.13
N ASP A 138 27.87 -21.82 -11.95
CA ASP A 138 28.23 -22.11 -13.33
C ASP A 138 27.30 -21.52 -14.36
N VAL A 139 26.04 -21.22 -14.00
CA VAL A 139 24.99 -20.81 -14.93
C VAL A 139 24.40 -19.44 -14.57
N THR A 140 24.30 -18.56 -15.57
CA THR A 140 23.58 -17.29 -15.46
C THR A 140 22.09 -17.50 -15.70
N VAL A 141 21.23 -17.07 -14.77
CA VAL A 141 19.77 -17.16 -14.94
C VAL A 141 19.15 -15.76 -15.02
N VAL A 142 18.39 -15.49 -16.07
CA VAL A 142 17.74 -14.19 -16.31
C VAL A 142 16.24 -14.41 -16.46
N CYS A 143 15.46 -13.76 -15.63
CA CYS A 143 13.98 -13.84 -15.67
C CYS A 143 13.31 -12.48 -15.91
N ASP A 144 14.08 -11.40 -15.98
CA ASP A 144 13.59 -10.04 -16.11
C ASP A 144 14.35 -9.30 -17.23
N PRO A 145 13.66 -8.70 -18.20
CA PRO A 145 14.29 -7.87 -19.25
C PRO A 145 15.17 -6.73 -18.70
N GLY A 146 14.87 -6.22 -17.50
CA GLY A 146 15.68 -5.17 -16.85
C GLY A 146 17.11 -5.57 -16.55
N ASP A 147 17.42 -6.88 -16.53
CA ASP A 147 18.78 -7.37 -16.27
C ASP A 147 19.61 -7.56 -17.55
N TYR A 148 19.01 -7.46 -18.74
CA TYR A 148 19.69 -7.73 -20.02
C TYR A 148 20.93 -6.86 -20.22
N GLY A 149 20.82 -5.57 -19.97
CA GLY A 149 21.94 -4.62 -20.11
C GLY A 149 23.13 -5.01 -19.26
N ARG A 150 22.93 -5.21 -17.96
CA ARG A 150 23.96 -5.62 -17.01
C ARG A 150 24.66 -6.92 -17.43
N VAL A 151 23.87 -7.92 -17.82
CA VAL A 151 24.41 -9.23 -18.24
C VAL A 151 25.28 -9.11 -19.48
N ILE A 152 24.84 -8.35 -20.50
CA ILE A 152 25.62 -8.12 -21.72
C ILE A 152 26.91 -7.33 -21.42
N ASP A 153 26.83 -6.30 -20.58
CA ASP A 153 27.99 -5.51 -20.23
C ASP A 153 29.06 -6.37 -19.54
N GLU A 154 28.70 -7.19 -18.57
CA GLU A 154 29.65 -8.08 -17.89
C GLU A 154 30.23 -9.12 -18.88
N ILE A 155 29.42 -9.78 -19.71
CA ILE A 155 29.87 -10.77 -20.67
C ILE A 155 30.81 -10.13 -21.71
N SER A 156 30.54 -8.91 -22.16
CA SER A 156 31.37 -8.21 -23.14
C SER A 156 32.77 -7.89 -22.64
N HIS A 157 32.91 -7.64 -21.32
CA HIS A 157 34.19 -7.28 -20.70
C HIS A 157 35.00 -8.49 -20.22
N THR A 158 34.33 -9.53 -19.73
CA THR A 158 34.98 -10.66 -19.04
C THR A 158 34.72 -12.03 -19.68
N GLY A 159 33.89 -12.08 -20.70
CA GLY A 159 33.44 -13.33 -21.38
C GLY A 159 32.34 -14.08 -20.63
N ASN A 160 32.00 -13.70 -19.38
CA ASN A 160 30.93 -14.30 -18.58
C ASN A 160 30.42 -13.29 -17.54
N THR A 161 29.32 -13.61 -16.84
CA THR A 161 28.88 -12.83 -15.66
C THR A 161 29.75 -13.12 -14.43
N THR A 162 29.79 -12.17 -13.49
CA THR A 162 30.50 -12.37 -12.22
C THR A 162 29.73 -13.34 -11.29
N PRO A 163 30.43 -14.02 -10.35
CA PRO A 163 29.75 -14.87 -9.37
C PRO A 163 28.70 -14.11 -8.54
N GLU A 164 28.96 -12.87 -8.19
CA GLU A 164 28.05 -11.98 -7.45
C GLU A 164 26.77 -11.73 -8.23
N THR A 165 26.91 -11.44 -9.52
CA THR A 165 25.76 -11.25 -10.42
C THR A 165 24.95 -12.53 -10.56
N ARG A 166 25.59 -13.68 -10.78
CA ARG A 166 24.89 -14.97 -10.85
C ARG A 166 24.16 -15.29 -9.55
N LEU A 167 24.74 -15.04 -8.38
CA LEU A 167 24.04 -15.24 -7.11
C LEU A 167 22.83 -14.31 -6.95
N THR A 168 22.97 -13.05 -7.31
CA THR A 168 21.86 -12.07 -7.30
C THR A 168 20.73 -12.50 -8.21
N LEU A 169 21.05 -12.89 -9.44
CA LEU A 169 20.05 -13.36 -10.43
C LEU A 169 19.40 -14.68 -10.01
N SER A 170 20.15 -15.58 -9.34
CA SER A 170 19.61 -16.80 -8.75
C SER A 170 18.56 -16.51 -7.68
N ALA A 171 18.85 -15.58 -6.77
CA ALA A 171 17.88 -15.15 -5.77
C ALA A 171 16.62 -14.55 -6.42
N LYS A 172 16.80 -13.71 -7.45
CA LYS A 172 15.68 -13.12 -8.22
C LYS A 172 14.85 -14.19 -8.92
N ALA A 173 15.46 -15.21 -9.52
CA ALA A 173 14.75 -16.32 -10.16
C ALA A 173 13.92 -17.14 -9.16
N TYR A 174 14.45 -17.43 -7.96
CA TYR A 174 13.67 -18.11 -6.92
C TYR A 174 12.53 -17.26 -6.39
N THR A 175 12.73 -15.95 -6.22
CA THR A 175 11.64 -15.02 -5.85
C THR A 175 10.55 -15.04 -6.92
N HIS A 176 10.93 -14.94 -8.20
CA HIS A 176 10.00 -14.95 -9.33
C HIS A 176 9.14 -16.23 -9.38
N THR A 177 9.78 -17.41 -9.20
CA THR A 177 9.02 -18.68 -9.18
C THR A 177 8.14 -18.81 -7.95
N ALA A 178 8.57 -18.32 -6.76
CA ALA A 178 7.75 -18.33 -5.54
C ALA A 178 6.49 -17.44 -5.68
N GLN A 179 6.63 -16.27 -6.29
CA GLN A 179 5.51 -15.37 -6.59
C GLN A 179 4.50 -16.05 -7.54
N TYR A 180 5.01 -16.66 -8.60
CA TYR A 180 4.23 -17.38 -9.59
C TYR A 180 3.43 -18.53 -8.96
N ASP A 181 4.09 -19.39 -8.20
CA ASP A 181 3.45 -20.51 -7.49
C ASP A 181 2.44 -20.03 -6.44
N THR A 182 2.72 -18.91 -5.76
CA THR A 182 1.79 -18.30 -4.79
C THR A 182 0.49 -17.87 -5.47
N MET A 183 0.58 -17.25 -6.64
CA MET A 183 -0.59 -16.82 -7.42
C MET A 183 -1.43 -18.01 -7.89
N ILE A 184 -0.78 -19.05 -8.43
CA ILE A 184 -1.44 -20.30 -8.83
C ILE A 184 -2.11 -20.96 -7.62
N ALA A 185 -1.40 -21.06 -6.50
CA ALA A 185 -1.93 -21.66 -5.27
C ALA A 185 -3.17 -20.93 -4.75
N ARG A 186 -3.19 -19.58 -4.78
CA ARG A 186 -4.39 -18.80 -4.42
C ARG A 186 -5.57 -19.15 -5.32
N TYR A 187 -5.36 -19.12 -6.64
CA TYR A 187 -6.39 -19.43 -7.63
C TYR A 187 -6.94 -20.85 -7.45
N MET A 188 -6.06 -21.86 -7.42
CA MET A 188 -6.45 -23.27 -7.30
C MET A 188 -7.17 -23.57 -5.97
N ARG A 189 -6.73 -22.95 -4.86
CA ARG A 189 -7.41 -23.10 -3.57
C ARG A 189 -8.82 -22.55 -3.58
N ALA A 190 -9.02 -21.37 -4.21
CA ALA A 190 -10.34 -20.78 -4.37
C ALA A 190 -11.27 -21.68 -5.20
N GLN A 191 -10.78 -22.20 -6.33
CA GLN A 191 -11.55 -23.12 -7.19
C GLN A 191 -11.91 -24.44 -6.46
N ALA A 192 -11.00 -24.93 -5.61
CA ALA A 192 -11.21 -26.14 -4.85
C ALA A 192 -12.07 -25.94 -3.57
N GLY A 193 -12.52 -24.73 -3.27
CA GLY A 193 -13.26 -24.42 -2.05
C GLY A 193 -12.48 -24.67 -0.76
N LEU A 194 -11.14 -24.63 -0.81
CA LEU A 194 -10.30 -24.83 0.36
C LEU A 194 -10.28 -23.57 1.24
N PRO A 195 -10.12 -23.74 2.58
CA PRO A 195 -9.96 -22.60 3.49
C PRO A 195 -8.88 -21.63 2.99
N GLU A 196 -9.13 -20.33 3.17
CA GLU A 196 -8.18 -19.29 2.78
C GLU A 196 -6.80 -19.51 3.42
N LYS A 197 -5.76 -19.17 2.67
CA LYS A 197 -4.38 -19.11 3.17
C LYS A 197 -3.81 -17.75 2.81
N LEU A 198 -3.36 -17.02 3.81
CA LEU A 198 -2.78 -15.70 3.62
C LEU A 198 -1.35 -15.81 3.09
N PHE A 199 -1.10 -15.15 1.96
CA PHE A 199 0.23 -14.94 1.40
C PHE A 199 0.44 -13.44 1.27
N LEU A 200 1.46 -12.92 1.94
CA LEU A 200 1.84 -11.50 1.89
C LEU A 200 3.21 -11.38 1.24
N GLU A 201 3.33 -10.38 0.38
CA GLU A 201 4.57 -10.06 -0.31
C GLU A 201 4.76 -8.55 -0.33
N TYR A 202 5.90 -8.11 0.21
CA TYR A 202 6.29 -6.71 0.26
C TYR A 202 7.80 -6.61 0.08
N ASP A 203 8.24 -5.61 -0.67
CA ASP A 203 9.65 -5.31 -0.84
C ASP A 203 10.16 -4.34 0.23
N LEU A 204 11.39 -4.54 0.70
CA LEU A 204 12.00 -3.61 1.65
C LEU A 204 12.19 -2.24 0.98
N LYS A 205 11.42 -1.25 1.45
CA LYS A 205 11.54 0.13 1.00
C LYS A 205 12.63 0.89 1.75
N GLN A 206 12.67 0.74 3.07
CA GLN A 206 13.60 1.47 3.93
C GLN A 206 13.90 0.69 5.22
N PRO A 207 15.19 0.47 5.58
CA PRO A 207 15.55 0.13 6.95
C PRO A 207 15.31 1.36 7.82
N LEU A 208 14.65 1.17 8.96
CA LEU A 208 14.38 2.28 9.89
C LEU A 208 15.43 2.30 10.99
N ARG A 209 15.75 3.49 11.50
CA ARG A 209 16.76 3.65 12.55
C ARG A 209 16.41 2.86 13.82
N TYR A 210 15.13 2.79 14.16
CA TYR A 210 14.55 2.00 15.24
C TYR A 210 13.01 1.98 15.04
N GLY A 211 12.32 1.18 15.83
CA GLY A 211 10.86 1.08 15.81
C GLY A 211 10.18 2.23 16.54
N GLU A 212 9.09 1.94 17.22
CA GLU A 212 8.40 2.93 18.06
C GLU A 212 9.32 3.45 19.17
N ASN A 213 10.17 2.57 19.69
CA ASN A 213 11.15 2.89 20.72
C ASN A 213 12.59 2.54 20.26
N PRO A 214 13.62 3.22 20.82
CA PRO A 214 15.01 3.09 20.35
C PRO A 214 15.64 1.69 20.41
N HIS A 215 15.10 0.80 21.24
CA HIS A 215 15.58 -0.58 21.39
C HIS A 215 14.94 -1.59 20.43
N GLN A 216 14.01 -1.15 19.59
CA GLN A 216 13.26 -2.01 18.66
C GLN A 216 13.82 -1.88 17.24
N ASP A 217 14.20 -3.01 16.63
CA ASP A 217 14.50 -3.04 15.21
C ASP A 217 13.23 -2.84 14.37
N ALA A 218 13.35 -2.07 13.29
CA ALA A 218 12.22 -1.83 12.41
C ALA A 218 12.61 -1.67 10.93
N ARG A 219 11.68 -1.98 10.07
CA ARG A 219 11.81 -1.87 8.62
C ARG A 219 10.48 -1.44 8.03
N PHE A 220 10.53 -0.67 6.97
CA PHE A 220 9.37 -0.31 6.17
C PHE A 220 9.39 -1.08 4.86
N PHE A 221 8.31 -1.77 4.58
CA PHE A 221 8.10 -2.55 3.37
C PHE A 221 7.01 -1.91 2.53
N ALA A 222 7.12 -1.99 1.21
CA ALA A 222 6.14 -1.49 0.25
C ALA A 222 5.51 -2.65 -0.53
N ALA A 223 4.24 -2.52 -0.88
CA ALA A 223 3.60 -3.37 -1.88
C ALA A 223 4.24 -3.13 -3.26
N LYS A 224 4.05 -4.06 -4.18
CA LYS A 224 4.62 -3.95 -5.53
C LYS A 224 3.89 -2.93 -6.40
N GLU A 225 2.57 -2.93 -6.30
CA GLU A 225 1.72 -2.05 -7.12
C GLU A 225 1.43 -0.75 -6.36
N PRO A 226 1.50 0.42 -7.04
CA PRO A 226 1.18 1.70 -6.44
C PRO A 226 -0.31 1.81 -6.10
N GLU A 227 -0.57 2.47 -4.98
CA GLU A 227 -1.92 2.79 -4.51
C GLU A 227 -2.01 4.28 -4.17
N SER A 228 -3.17 4.90 -4.41
CA SER A 228 -3.45 6.26 -3.97
C SER A 228 -3.56 6.33 -2.44
N TYR A 229 -3.33 7.52 -1.88
CA TYR A 229 -3.24 7.73 -0.42
C TYR A 229 -2.21 6.83 0.28
N SER A 230 -1.18 6.38 -0.47
CA SER A 230 -0.18 5.46 0.05
C SER A 230 1.14 6.15 0.33
N LEU A 231 1.57 6.06 1.59
CA LEU A 231 2.87 6.58 2.00
C LEU A 231 4.04 5.79 1.39
N ALA A 232 3.80 4.51 1.05
CA ALA A 232 4.80 3.68 0.41
C ALA A 232 5.20 4.20 -0.99
N PHE A 233 4.30 4.94 -1.66
CA PHE A 233 4.52 5.52 -2.98
C PHE A 233 4.65 7.06 -2.97
N ALA A 234 4.68 7.65 -1.78
CA ALA A 234 4.91 9.08 -1.62
C ALA A 234 6.28 9.51 -2.18
N ARG A 235 6.31 10.67 -2.82
CA ARG A 235 7.56 11.34 -3.22
C ARG A 235 8.01 12.29 -2.10
N GLN A 236 9.07 11.93 -1.41
CA GLN A 236 9.68 12.85 -0.44
C GLN A 236 10.53 13.90 -1.17
N ILE A 237 10.11 15.17 -1.11
CA ILE A 237 10.77 16.29 -1.80
C ILE A 237 11.97 16.77 -1.02
N GLN A 238 11.84 16.84 0.33
CA GLN A 238 12.91 17.26 1.22
C GLN A 238 12.80 16.65 2.61
N GLY A 239 13.78 16.90 3.45
CA GLY A 239 13.80 16.55 4.86
C GLY A 239 14.59 15.28 5.16
N LYS A 240 14.63 14.92 6.45
CA LYS A 240 15.25 13.69 6.94
C LYS A 240 14.44 12.47 6.52
N GLU A 241 15.07 11.30 6.55
CA GLU A 241 14.36 10.03 6.46
C GLU A 241 13.22 9.94 7.50
N MET A 242 12.13 9.26 7.12
CA MET A 242 11.02 9.06 8.02
C MET A 242 11.38 8.03 9.10
N SER A 243 10.95 8.29 10.34
CA SER A 243 11.00 7.31 11.41
C SER A 243 9.74 6.42 11.38
N TYR A 244 9.77 5.35 12.17
CA TYR A 244 8.61 4.48 12.40
C TYR A 244 7.35 5.29 12.79
N ASN A 245 7.48 6.16 13.81
CA ASN A 245 6.38 6.99 14.28
C ASN A 245 5.91 8.00 13.21
N ASN A 246 6.84 8.57 12.44
CA ASN A 246 6.47 9.45 11.32
C ASN A 246 5.62 8.71 10.26
N ILE A 247 5.95 7.46 9.95
CA ILE A 247 5.20 6.64 9.00
C ILE A 247 3.79 6.34 9.53
N GLN A 248 3.66 5.99 10.81
CA GLN A 248 2.35 5.73 11.43
C GLN A 248 1.46 6.99 11.44
N ASP A 249 2.02 8.11 11.89
CA ASP A 249 1.30 9.38 11.94
C ASP A 249 0.89 9.88 10.54
N ALA A 250 1.81 9.82 9.57
CA ALA A 250 1.52 10.21 8.19
C ALA A 250 0.45 9.32 7.53
N ASN A 251 0.48 8.01 7.78
CA ASN A 251 -0.55 7.10 7.30
C ASN A 251 -1.93 7.39 7.93
N ALA A 252 -1.96 7.72 9.23
CA ALA A 252 -3.20 8.14 9.89
C ALA A 252 -3.74 9.45 9.29
N ALA A 253 -2.88 10.42 8.99
CA ALA A 253 -3.26 11.67 8.34
C ALA A 253 -3.86 11.45 6.94
N LEU A 254 -3.24 10.57 6.13
CA LEU A 254 -3.74 10.23 4.79
C LEU A 254 -5.11 9.54 4.84
N ASN A 255 -5.35 8.68 5.83
CA ASN A 255 -6.65 8.04 6.00
C ASN A 255 -7.75 9.06 6.35
N ILE A 256 -7.42 10.11 7.13
CA ILE A 256 -8.37 11.20 7.41
C ILE A 256 -8.64 12.01 6.14
N VAL A 257 -7.59 12.43 5.44
CA VAL A 257 -7.70 13.25 4.22
C VAL A 257 -8.54 12.58 3.14
N ARG A 258 -8.47 11.24 3.04
CA ARG A 258 -9.26 10.45 2.07
C ARG A 258 -10.77 10.70 2.20
N ASP A 259 -11.29 10.88 3.40
CA ASP A 259 -12.74 11.02 3.65
C ASP A 259 -13.28 12.42 3.28
N PHE A 260 -12.40 13.35 2.92
CA PHE A 260 -12.74 14.74 2.59
C PHE A 260 -12.35 15.13 1.15
N ALA A 261 -12.36 14.16 0.22
CA ALA A 261 -11.99 14.43 -1.18
C ALA A 261 -12.90 15.48 -1.87
N ASP A 262 -14.12 15.64 -1.39
CA ASP A 262 -15.18 16.49 -1.94
C ASP A 262 -15.01 18.00 -1.69
N GLN A 263 -14.21 18.40 -0.70
CA GLN A 263 -14.04 19.81 -0.33
C GLN A 263 -12.60 20.10 0.15
N PRO A 264 -12.11 21.37 0.12
CA PRO A 264 -10.80 21.70 0.68
C PRO A 264 -10.75 21.36 2.15
N PHE A 265 -9.74 20.58 2.54
CA PHE A 265 -9.59 20.05 3.89
C PHE A 265 -8.14 20.04 4.34
N CYS A 266 -7.93 20.36 5.62
CA CYS A 266 -6.64 20.31 6.28
C CYS A 266 -6.78 19.63 7.65
N VAL A 267 -5.81 18.76 8.00
CA VAL A 267 -5.69 18.16 9.33
C VAL A 267 -4.29 18.33 9.87
N ALA A 268 -4.23 18.78 11.13
CA ALA A 268 -3.05 18.69 11.99
C ALA A 268 -3.22 17.48 12.90
N LEU A 269 -2.17 16.67 13.01
CA LEU A 269 -2.24 15.37 13.65
C LEU A 269 -1.03 15.15 14.55
N LYS A 270 -1.25 14.51 15.69
CA LYS A 270 -0.19 14.07 16.61
C LYS A 270 -0.57 12.74 17.25
N HIS A 271 0.40 11.81 17.29
CA HIS A 271 0.20 10.46 17.83
C HIS A 271 -1.03 9.75 17.24
N MET A 272 -1.15 9.82 15.91
CA MET A 272 -2.22 9.21 15.12
C MET A 272 -3.64 9.75 15.38
N ASN A 273 -3.80 10.82 16.16
CA ASN A 273 -5.08 11.47 16.41
C ASN A 273 -5.08 12.90 15.84
N PRO A 274 -6.20 13.37 15.26
CA PRO A 274 -6.33 14.75 14.85
C PRO A 274 -6.34 15.66 16.09
N CYS A 275 -5.50 16.67 16.12
CA CYS A 275 -5.55 17.75 17.12
C CYS A 275 -6.22 19.00 16.57
N GLY A 276 -6.19 19.20 15.26
CA GLY A 276 -6.94 20.25 14.58
C GLY A 276 -7.30 19.79 13.16
N ALA A 277 -8.57 19.86 12.82
CA ALA A 277 -9.05 19.51 11.49
C ALA A 277 -10.13 20.52 11.05
N ALA A 278 -10.11 20.89 9.77
CA ALA A 278 -11.06 21.84 9.24
C ALA A 278 -11.30 21.66 7.74
N VAL A 279 -12.52 22.02 7.32
CA VAL A 279 -12.87 22.29 5.93
C VAL A 279 -12.91 23.80 5.71
N GLY A 280 -12.77 24.24 4.46
CA GLY A 280 -12.83 25.65 4.09
C GLY A 280 -13.33 25.84 2.67
N GLU A 281 -13.60 27.09 2.28
CA GLU A 281 -13.87 27.43 0.88
C GLU A 281 -12.58 27.29 0.05
N THR A 282 -11.45 27.61 0.66
CA THR A 282 -10.11 27.46 0.10
C THR A 282 -9.24 26.58 1.02
N ILE A 283 -8.10 26.16 0.54
CA ILE A 283 -7.14 25.40 1.37
C ILE A 283 -6.48 26.28 2.44
N GLU A 284 -6.35 27.56 2.17
CA GLU A 284 -5.88 28.57 3.11
C GLU A 284 -6.83 28.70 4.31
N ASP A 285 -8.14 28.76 4.05
CA ASP A 285 -9.16 28.82 5.09
C ASP A 285 -9.14 27.54 5.93
N ALA A 286 -9.10 26.37 5.27
CA ALA A 286 -9.01 25.09 5.94
C ALA A 286 -7.74 24.99 6.83
N TRP A 287 -6.58 25.41 6.32
CA TRP A 287 -5.34 25.47 7.10
C TRP A 287 -5.46 26.37 8.32
N LYS A 288 -5.96 27.60 8.12
CA LYS A 288 -6.11 28.58 9.21
C LYS A 288 -7.02 28.05 10.31
N ALA A 289 -8.17 27.51 9.96
CA ALA A 289 -9.12 26.95 10.93
C ALA A 289 -8.54 25.71 11.64
N ALA A 290 -7.87 24.80 10.93
CA ALA A 290 -7.21 23.63 11.52
C ALA A 290 -6.08 24.04 12.50
N TYR A 291 -5.33 25.09 12.18
CA TYR A 291 -4.29 25.63 13.06
C TYR A 291 -4.88 26.31 14.29
N GLU A 292 -5.94 27.09 14.15
CA GLU A 292 -6.62 27.79 15.27
C GLU A 292 -7.27 26.81 16.25
N ALA A 293 -7.67 25.62 15.77
CA ALA A 293 -8.30 24.57 16.59
C ALA A 293 -7.43 24.11 17.77
N ASP A 294 -6.13 23.91 17.56
CA ASP A 294 -5.18 23.55 18.62
C ASP A 294 -3.76 23.99 18.28
N LYS A 295 -3.41 25.21 18.63
CA LYS A 295 -2.07 25.79 18.42
C LYS A 295 -0.97 25.13 19.27
N VAL A 296 -1.33 24.43 20.31
CA VAL A 296 -0.37 23.82 21.24
C VAL A 296 0.04 22.44 20.76
N SER A 297 -0.93 21.58 20.47
CA SER A 297 -0.64 20.18 20.12
C SER A 297 -0.03 20.04 18.73
N ILE A 298 -0.29 20.96 17.80
CA ILE A 298 0.29 20.96 16.44
C ILE A 298 1.82 21.06 16.45
N TYR A 299 2.43 21.62 17.53
CA TYR A 299 3.89 21.70 17.64
C TYR A 299 4.53 20.32 17.65
N GLY A 300 5.41 20.07 16.66
CA GLY A 300 6.02 18.76 16.43
C GLY A 300 5.06 17.73 15.83
N GLY A 301 3.91 18.15 15.34
CA GLY A 301 2.93 17.32 14.64
C GLY A 301 3.16 17.23 13.14
N ILE A 302 2.19 16.63 12.48
CA ILE A 302 2.09 16.45 11.03
C ILE A 302 0.91 17.25 10.52
N VAL A 303 1.05 17.85 9.34
CA VAL A 303 -0.06 18.51 8.64
C VAL A 303 -0.26 17.84 7.28
N ALA A 304 -1.49 17.46 6.98
CA ALA A 304 -1.89 16.93 5.69
C ALA A 304 -3.09 17.71 5.12
N MET A 305 -3.10 17.87 3.81
CA MET A 305 -4.18 18.54 3.09
C MET A 305 -4.43 17.90 1.73
N ASN A 306 -5.63 18.09 1.20
CA ASN A 306 -6.09 17.43 -0.03
C ASN A 306 -6.11 18.30 -1.28
N ARG A 307 -5.50 19.49 -1.21
CA ARG A 307 -5.30 20.40 -2.35
C ARG A 307 -3.84 20.84 -2.39
N GLU A 308 -3.45 21.47 -3.49
CA GLU A 308 -2.12 22.06 -3.61
C GLU A 308 -1.80 22.97 -2.42
N LEU A 309 -0.62 22.80 -1.84
CA LEU A 309 -0.12 23.66 -0.78
C LEU A 309 0.45 24.95 -1.38
N SER A 310 -0.22 26.07 -1.09
CA SER A 310 0.14 27.39 -1.61
C SER A 310 1.25 28.07 -0.79
N ALA A 311 1.79 29.16 -1.35
CA ALA A 311 2.75 30.02 -0.66
C ALA A 311 2.18 30.61 0.64
N GLU A 312 0.89 30.99 0.68
CA GLU A 312 0.23 31.53 1.86
C GLU A 312 0.20 30.51 3.00
N VAL A 313 -0.22 29.28 2.71
CA VAL A 313 -0.19 28.17 3.67
C VAL A 313 1.24 27.94 4.18
N ALA A 314 2.23 27.90 3.27
CA ALA A 314 3.62 27.69 3.65
C ALA A 314 4.16 28.81 4.56
N LEU A 315 3.78 30.06 4.32
CA LEU A 315 4.11 31.20 5.20
C LEU A 315 3.51 31.03 6.59
N GLY A 316 2.25 30.59 6.68
CA GLY A 316 1.59 30.29 7.94
C GLY A 316 2.29 29.18 8.75
N MET A 317 2.85 28.19 8.06
CA MET A 317 3.61 27.07 8.67
C MET A 317 5.04 27.46 9.11
N LYS A 318 5.59 28.54 8.54
CA LYS A 318 6.98 28.93 8.77
C LYS A 318 7.37 29.10 10.25
N PRO A 319 6.56 29.72 11.14
CA PRO A 319 6.92 29.89 12.56
C PRO A 319 6.77 28.60 13.38
N ILE A 320 6.08 27.58 12.88
CA ILE A 320 5.69 26.39 13.65
C ILE A 320 6.71 25.28 13.42
N PHE A 321 7.15 24.59 14.47
CA PHE A 321 7.91 23.34 14.32
C PHE A 321 6.96 22.23 13.90
N LEU A 322 7.13 21.71 12.68
CA LEU A 322 6.40 20.58 12.13
C LEU A 322 7.38 19.47 11.73
N GLU A 323 6.97 18.22 11.88
CA GLU A 323 7.75 17.05 11.48
C GLU A 323 7.55 16.70 10.00
N ILE A 324 6.29 16.74 9.53
CA ILE A 324 5.92 16.38 8.16
C ILE A 324 4.82 17.31 7.65
N VAL A 325 4.88 17.62 6.37
CA VAL A 325 3.79 18.26 5.61
C VAL A 325 3.48 17.38 4.39
N ILE A 326 2.19 17.11 4.16
CA ILE A 326 1.70 16.21 3.12
C ILE A 326 0.67 16.94 2.28
N ALA A 327 0.83 16.91 0.96
CA ALA A 327 -0.12 17.46 0.00
C ALA A 327 -0.06 16.69 -1.34
N PRO A 328 -1.08 16.78 -2.20
CA PRO A 328 -1.03 16.18 -3.54
C PRO A 328 -0.07 16.91 -4.48
N SER A 329 0.17 18.21 -4.24
CA SER A 329 1.15 19.04 -4.94
C SER A 329 1.52 20.26 -4.09
N PHE A 330 2.56 20.97 -4.53
CA PHE A 330 3.09 22.16 -3.86
C PHE A 330 3.36 23.23 -4.91
N SER A 331 3.00 24.49 -4.66
CA SER A 331 3.46 25.59 -5.53
C SER A 331 4.97 25.76 -5.40
N GLN A 332 5.60 26.32 -6.44
CA GLN A 332 7.06 26.54 -6.44
C GLN A 332 7.48 27.45 -5.27
N GLU A 333 6.72 28.51 -5.05
CA GLU A 333 6.95 29.46 -3.96
C GLU A 333 6.79 28.80 -2.58
N ALA A 334 5.83 27.87 -2.43
CA ALA A 334 5.66 27.12 -1.20
C ALA A 334 6.90 26.26 -0.90
N LEU A 335 7.43 25.55 -1.90
CA LEU A 335 8.65 24.77 -1.76
C LEU A 335 9.85 25.63 -1.35
N GLU A 336 10.00 26.83 -1.95
CA GLU A 336 11.06 27.77 -1.59
C GLU A 336 10.95 28.22 -0.13
N ILE A 337 9.74 28.51 0.37
CA ILE A 337 9.50 28.88 1.77
C ILE A 337 9.82 27.74 2.70
N LEU A 338 9.33 26.51 2.41
CA LEU A 338 9.53 25.33 3.22
C LEU A 338 10.98 24.85 3.24
N SER A 339 11.77 25.15 2.18
CA SER A 339 13.19 24.78 2.04
C SER A 339 14.09 25.34 3.17
N ALA A 340 13.66 26.45 3.79
CA ALA A 340 14.34 27.01 4.94
C ALA A 340 14.39 26.05 6.15
N LYS A 341 13.46 25.07 6.21
CA LYS A 341 13.36 24.08 7.29
C LYS A 341 13.96 22.74 6.84
N LYS A 342 15.27 22.63 6.79
CA LYS A 342 16.01 21.46 6.24
C LYS A 342 15.59 20.10 6.79
N ASN A 343 15.04 20.04 8.00
CA ASN A 343 14.64 18.78 8.65
C ASN A 343 13.16 18.43 8.42
N LEU A 344 12.33 19.40 7.97
CA LEU A 344 10.93 19.19 7.67
C LEU A 344 10.79 18.24 6.48
N ARG A 345 10.03 17.19 6.66
CA ARG A 345 9.70 16.25 5.58
C ARG A 345 8.54 16.81 4.78
N VAL A 346 8.74 16.99 3.50
CA VAL A 346 7.71 17.43 2.55
C VAL A 346 7.39 16.27 1.63
N LEU A 347 6.16 15.79 1.70
CA LEU A 347 5.71 14.58 1.00
C LEU A 347 4.62 14.95 -0.01
N GLU A 348 4.87 14.60 -1.26
CA GLU A 348 3.87 14.63 -2.32
C GLU A 348 3.26 13.23 -2.45
N VAL A 349 1.93 13.14 -2.39
CA VAL A 349 1.19 11.89 -2.36
C VAL A 349 0.06 11.92 -3.38
N ASP A 350 -0.07 10.87 -4.18
CA ASP A 350 -1.25 10.71 -5.03
C ASP A 350 -2.51 10.54 -4.16
N MET A 351 -3.43 11.49 -4.29
CA MET A 351 -4.70 11.52 -3.57
C MET A 351 -5.90 11.31 -4.51
N THR A 352 -5.69 10.61 -5.62
CA THR A 352 -6.78 10.23 -6.51
C THR A 352 -7.77 9.32 -5.77
N PRO A 353 -9.08 9.64 -5.75
CA PRO A 353 -10.07 8.81 -5.09
C PRO A 353 -10.08 7.38 -5.63
N CYS A 354 -10.14 6.40 -4.74
CA CYS A 354 -10.19 4.98 -5.06
C CYS A 354 -11.36 4.33 -4.31
N GLU A 355 -12.22 3.62 -5.05
CA GLU A 355 -13.41 2.94 -4.47
C GLU A 355 -13.03 1.69 -3.66
N LYS A 356 -11.87 1.09 -3.95
CA LYS A 356 -11.43 -0.14 -3.27
C LYS A 356 -10.89 0.19 -1.87
N ALA A 357 -11.54 -0.34 -0.83
CA ALA A 357 -11.02 -0.28 0.52
C ALA A 357 -9.71 -1.07 0.63
N PRO A 358 -8.62 -0.46 1.11
CA PRO A 358 -7.39 -1.18 1.41
C PRO A 358 -7.61 -2.24 2.51
N MET A 359 -6.79 -3.28 2.50
CA MET A 359 -6.77 -4.24 3.60
C MET A 359 -5.87 -3.75 4.72
N GLN A 360 -6.33 -3.88 5.96
CA GLN A 360 -5.57 -3.62 7.17
C GLN A 360 -5.09 -4.94 7.77
N TYR A 361 -3.82 -5.00 8.13
CA TYR A 361 -3.17 -6.16 8.73
C TYR A 361 -2.65 -5.80 10.12
N VAL A 362 -3.10 -6.50 11.14
CA VAL A 362 -2.69 -6.27 12.53
C VAL A 362 -2.06 -7.55 13.09
N GLY A 363 -0.78 -7.49 13.42
CA GLY A 363 -0.06 -8.59 14.04
C GLY A 363 -0.57 -8.85 15.46
N VAL A 364 -0.87 -10.10 15.77
CA VAL A 364 -1.15 -10.56 17.14
C VAL A 364 -0.22 -11.74 17.46
N ASN A 365 -0.02 -12.06 18.73
CA ASN A 365 0.86 -13.16 19.11
C ASN A 365 0.42 -14.47 18.45
N GLY A 366 1.25 -14.97 17.55
CA GLY A 366 0.99 -16.22 16.83
C GLY A 366 -0.02 -16.12 15.68
N GLY A 367 -0.48 -14.89 15.30
CA GLY A 367 -1.47 -14.74 14.25
C GLY A 367 -1.50 -13.35 13.62
N MET A 368 -2.46 -13.17 12.71
CA MET A 368 -2.73 -11.93 12.00
C MET A 368 -4.24 -11.69 11.94
N LEU A 369 -4.68 -10.52 12.34
CA LEU A 369 -6.03 -10.04 12.05
C LEU A 369 -6.02 -9.32 10.71
N VAL A 370 -7.00 -9.62 9.87
CA VAL A 370 -7.15 -9.04 8.54
C VAL A 370 -8.55 -8.49 8.41
N GLN A 371 -8.68 -7.21 8.05
CA GLN A 371 -9.97 -6.58 7.80
C GLN A 371 -9.84 -5.55 6.68
N GLN A 372 -10.96 -5.13 6.12
CA GLN A 372 -10.98 -3.93 5.29
C GLN A 372 -10.76 -2.69 6.15
N LEU A 373 -10.04 -1.71 5.62
CA LEU A 373 -10.00 -0.38 6.23
C LEU A 373 -11.41 0.19 6.24
N ASP A 374 -11.81 0.84 7.32
CA ASP A 374 -13.07 1.54 7.42
C ASP A 374 -13.04 2.81 6.56
N VAL A 375 -13.54 2.67 5.31
CA VAL A 375 -13.67 3.76 4.34
C VAL A 375 -15.12 4.20 4.15
N ALA A 376 -16.05 3.66 4.95
CA ALA A 376 -17.45 4.06 4.89
C ALA A 376 -17.62 5.53 5.32
N VAL A 377 -18.37 6.29 4.54
CA VAL A 377 -18.73 7.69 4.82
C VAL A 377 -20.24 7.80 4.63
N GLU A 378 -20.97 7.74 5.74
CA GLU A 378 -22.41 7.91 5.75
C GLU A 378 -22.76 9.39 5.54
N LYS A 379 -23.64 9.66 4.62
CA LYS A 379 -24.16 11.02 4.43
C LYS A 379 -25.16 11.35 5.53
N ILE A 380 -24.80 12.28 6.38
CA ILE A 380 -25.71 12.78 7.45
C ILE A 380 -26.90 13.52 6.83
N CYS A 381 -28.11 13.15 7.25
CA CYS A 381 -29.34 13.73 6.73
C CYS A 381 -30.41 13.89 7.82
N PRO A 382 -31.39 14.81 7.63
CA PRO A 382 -32.43 15.08 8.62
C PRO A 382 -33.28 13.86 9.01
N SER A 383 -33.43 12.88 8.12
CA SER A 383 -34.21 11.66 8.41
C SER A 383 -33.58 10.76 9.49
N MET A 384 -32.33 10.99 9.87
CA MET A 384 -31.66 10.31 10.96
C MET A 384 -31.99 10.89 12.33
N CYS A 385 -32.71 12.01 12.40
CA CYS A 385 -33.08 12.67 13.66
C CYS A 385 -34.04 11.82 14.47
N VAL A 386 -33.70 11.58 15.73
CA VAL A 386 -34.48 10.77 16.69
C VAL A 386 -35.12 11.60 17.80
N THR A 387 -34.80 12.89 17.85
CA THR A 387 -35.35 13.86 18.84
C THR A 387 -36.44 14.72 18.23
N LYS A 388 -37.22 15.41 19.10
CA LYS A 388 -38.27 16.35 18.69
C LYS A 388 -37.73 17.57 17.96
N VAL A 389 -36.59 18.08 18.43
CA VAL A 389 -35.91 19.24 17.80
C VAL A 389 -35.19 18.75 16.55
N GLN A 390 -35.52 19.35 15.44
CA GLN A 390 -34.91 19.03 14.15
C GLN A 390 -33.59 19.80 13.94
N PRO A 391 -32.61 19.21 13.22
CA PRO A 391 -31.36 19.88 12.96
C PRO A 391 -31.50 21.07 12.02
N THR A 392 -30.75 22.13 12.26
CA THR A 392 -30.53 23.20 11.30
C THR A 392 -29.53 22.74 10.22
N GLU A 393 -29.47 23.46 9.09
CA GLU A 393 -28.48 23.17 8.03
C GLU A 393 -27.03 23.33 8.53
N ALA A 394 -26.75 24.28 9.42
CA ALA A 394 -25.45 24.46 10.03
C ALA A 394 -25.08 23.26 10.92
N GLN A 395 -26.00 22.81 11.76
CA GLN A 395 -25.78 21.60 12.58
C GLN A 395 -25.57 20.35 11.72
N LEU A 396 -26.29 20.18 10.60
CA LEU A 396 -26.10 19.05 9.70
C LEU A 396 -24.71 19.05 9.08
N ARG A 397 -24.19 20.22 8.67
CA ARG A 397 -22.82 20.32 8.15
C ARG A 397 -21.77 19.96 9.21
N ASP A 398 -21.94 20.48 10.42
CA ASP A 398 -21.03 20.20 11.53
C ASP A 398 -21.13 18.74 12.01
N MET A 399 -22.32 18.14 11.98
CA MET A 399 -22.50 16.71 12.26
C MET A 399 -21.81 15.83 11.20
N ASP A 400 -21.95 16.16 9.92
CA ASP A 400 -21.29 15.43 8.83
C ASP A 400 -19.75 15.50 8.95
N PHE A 401 -19.24 16.69 9.19
CA PHE A 401 -17.82 16.91 9.46
C PHE A 401 -17.36 16.15 10.70
N GLY A 402 -18.03 16.31 11.81
CA GLY A 402 -17.69 15.65 13.09
C GLY A 402 -17.76 14.13 13.00
N TRP A 403 -18.72 13.60 12.23
CA TRP A 403 -18.88 12.17 11.99
C TRP A 403 -17.68 11.59 11.24
N ARG A 404 -17.25 12.25 10.16
CA ARG A 404 -16.05 11.86 9.41
C ARG A 404 -14.77 11.95 10.25
N ILE A 405 -14.66 12.93 11.16
CA ILE A 405 -13.49 13.09 12.04
C ILE A 405 -13.46 12.05 13.16
N VAL A 406 -14.59 11.82 13.87
CA VAL A 406 -14.60 10.95 15.05
C VAL A 406 -14.23 9.50 14.72
N LYS A 407 -14.51 9.04 13.50
CA LYS A 407 -14.09 7.74 12.94
C LYS A 407 -12.57 7.53 13.01
N HIS A 408 -11.80 8.61 12.91
CA HIS A 408 -10.34 8.55 12.90
C HIS A 408 -9.70 8.78 14.28
N VAL A 409 -10.49 9.08 15.28
CA VAL A 409 -10.05 9.25 16.67
C VAL A 409 -10.03 7.90 17.38
N LYS A 410 -9.01 7.65 18.21
CA LYS A 410 -8.91 6.41 18.97
C LYS A 410 -10.05 6.26 19.98
N SER A 411 -10.75 5.12 19.96
CA SER A 411 -11.89 4.80 20.85
C SER A 411 -11.51 4.72 22.33
N ASN A 412 -12.42 5.03 23.29
CA ASN A 412 -13.65 5.75 23.04
C ASN A 412 -13.35 7.16 22.57
N ALA A 413 -14.04 7.59 21.50
CA ALA A 413 -13.74 8.84 20.81
C ALA A 413 -14.93 9.81 20.85
N ILE A 414 -14.62 11.08 21.11
CA ILE A 414 -15.54 12.21 20.98
C ILE A 414 -14.83 13.32 20.20
N ALA A 415 -15.51 13.87 19.21
CA ALA A 415 -15.11 15.11 18.56
C ALA A 415 -16.17 16.19 18.81
N VAL A 416 -15.74 17.36 19.27
CA VAL A 416 -16.56 18.55 19.39
C VAL A 416 -16.21 19.49 18.24
N VAL A 417 -17.23 19.96 17.55
CA VAL A 417 -17.11 20.67 16.27
C VAL A 417 -17.93 21.95 16.32
N ARG A 418 -17.47 22.97 15.59
CA ARG A 418 -18.22 24.17 15.28
C ARG A 418 -17.73 24.77 13.96
N ASP A 419 -18.65 25.24 13.13
CA ASP A 419 -18.36 25.95 11.88
C ASP A 419 -17.34 25.20 10.98
N GLY A 420 -17.52 23.88 10.85
CA GLY A 420 -16.69 23.04 9.97
C GLY A 420 -15.26 22.78 10.48
N HIS A 421 -14.97 22.99 11.76
CA HIS A 421 -13.67 22.63 12.35
C HIS A 421 -13.79 21.98 13.73
N THR A 422 -12.79 21.20 14.11
CA THR A 422 -12.70 20.63 15.47
C THR A 422 -12.39 21.74 16.47
N VAL A 423 -13.05 21.69 17.64
CA VAL A 423 -12.78 22.61 18.75
C VAL A 423 -12.37 21.86 20.02
N GLY A 424 -12.47 20.52 20.01
CA GLY A 424 -11.99 19.66 21.07
C GLY A 424 -12.10 18.20 20.66
N VAL A 425 -11.13 17.38 21.07
CA VAL A 425 -11.05 15.96 20.75
C VAL A 425 -10.71 15.13 21.98
N GLY A 426 -11.58 14.21 22.34
CA GLY A 426 -11.34 13.21 23.39
C GLY A 426 -11.00 11.86 22.74
N ALA A 427 -9.80 11.34 22.98
CA ALA A 427 -9.29 10.14 22.36
C ALA A 427 -8.84 9.08 23.36
N GLY A 428 -9.09 7.81 23.06
CA GLY A 428 -8.49 6.67 23.74
C GLY A 428 -8.89 6.48 25.21
N GLN A 429 -10.09 6.92 25.61
CA GLN A 429 -10.54 6.82 26.99
C GLN A 429 -11.28 5.50 27.26
N MET A 430 -11.13 4.96 28.49
CA MET A 430 -11.79 3.73 28.90
C MET A 430 -13.31 3.87 29.04
N ASN A 431 -13.80 5.08 29.19
CA ASN A 431 -15.22 5.37 29.21
C ASN A 431 -15.55 6.61 28.37
N ARG A 432 -16.76 6.64 27.84
CA ARG A 432 -17.18 7.66 26.87
C ARG A 432 -17.42 9.03 27.52
N VAL A 433 -17.95 9.06 28.72
CA VAL A 433 -18.16 10.33 29.43
C VAL A 433 -16.86 11.05 29.75
N GLY A 434 -15.79 10.31 30.07
CA GLY A 434 -14.45 10.87 30.25
C GLY A 434 -13.88 11.44 28.97
N SER A 435 -14.11 10.75 27.84
CA SER A 435 -13.73 11.26 26.51
C SER A 435 -14.48 12.55 26.17
N ALA A 436 -15.79 12.59 26.45
CA ALA A 436 -16.60 13.79 26.26
C ALA A 436 -16.12 14.96 27.15
N GLU A 437 -15.79 14.67 28.40
CA GLU A 437 -15.29 15.69 29.33
C GLU A 437 -13.99 16.33 28.87
N ILE A 438 -13.06 15.53 28.31
CA ILE A 438 -11.80 16.03 27.74
C ILE A 438 -12.10 16.97 26.55
N ALA A 439 -12.84 16.49 25.55
CA ALA A 439 -13.17 17.27 24.36
C ALA A 439 -13.90 18.58 24.68
N LEU A 440 -14.87 18.53 25.59
CA LEU A 440 -15.66 19.70 26.00
C LEU A 440 -14.83 20.72 26.79
N LYS A 441 -13.91 20.28 27.64
CA LYS A 441 -12.99 21.18 28.35
C LYS A 441 -12.01 21.85 27.41
N GLU A 442 -11.52 21.14 26.41
CA GLU A 442 -10.68 21.74 25.35
C GLU A 442 -11.44 22.81 24.57
N ALA A 443 -12.66 22.51 24.11
CA ALA A 443 -13.52 23.49 23.46
C ALA A 443 -13.74 24.75 24.32
N GLN A 444 -14.04 24.55 25.59
CA GLN A 444 -14.23 25.66 26.53
C GLN A 444 -12.94 26.48 26.73
N ALA A 445 -11.79 25.82 26.87
CA ALA A 445 -10.51 26.50 27.03
C ALA A 445 -10.12 27.32 25.79
N ALA A 446 -10.55 26.86 24.60
CA ALA A 446 -10.40 27.58 23.33
C ALA A 446 -11.44 28.70 23.14
N GLY A 447 -12.38 28.90 24.10
CA GLY A 447 -13.39 29.97 24.05
C GLY A 447 -14.72 29.57 23.38
N PHE A 448 -14.89 28.31 23.00
CA PHE A 448 -16.11 27.81 22.38
C PHE A 448 -17.06 27.28 23.46
N THR A 449 -18.19 27.94 23.66
CA THR A 449 -19.14 27.63 24.76
C THR A 449 -20.59 27.58 24.31
N GLN A 450 -20.88 27.76 23.03
CA GLN A 450 -22.23 27.77 22.48
C GLN A 450 -22.28 27.18 21.08
N GLU A 451 -23.44 26.67 20.67
CA GLU A 451 -23.73 26.15 19.35
C GLU A 451 -22.76 25.03 18.91
N LEU A 452 -22.33 24.22 19.89
CA LEU A 452 -21.41 23.11 19.63
C LEU A 452 -22.16 21.88 19.11
N VAL A 453 -21.48 21.11 18.28
CA VAL A 453 -21.89 19.78 17.83
C VAL A 453 -20.93 18.75 18.42
N LEU A 454 -21.49 17.66 18.96
CA LEU A 454 -20.73 16.54 19.50
C LEU A 454 -20.93 15.30 18.61
N ALA A 455 -19.85 14.73 18.12
CA ALA A 455 -19.83 13.46 17.41
C ALA A 455 -19.20 12.36 18.29
N SER A 456 -19.83 11.18 18.33
CA SER A 456 -19.38 10.02 19.10
C SER A 456 -19.22 8.79 18.23
N ASP A 457 -18.07 8.09 18.30
CA ASP A 457 -17.76 6.87 17.53
C ASP A 457 -18.62 5.66 17.91
N GLY A 458 -19.31 5.70 19.05
CA GLY A 458 -20.19 4.68 19.57
C GLY A 458 -21.40 5.27 20.27
N PHE A 459 -22.37 4.42 20.63
CA PHE A 459 -23.63 4.85 21.25
C PHE A 459 -23.43 5.51 22.63
N LEU A 460 -24.35 6.42 22.99
CA LEU A 460 -24.46 7.06 24.28
C LEU A 460 -25.57 6.35 25.10
N PRO A 461 -25.25 5.37 25.95
CA PRO A 461 -26.25 4.50 26.56
C PRO A 461 -27.04 5.18 27.70
N PHE A 462 -26.55 6.32 28.22
CA PHE A 462 -27.11 7.02 29.33
C PHE A 462 -27.26 8.51 29.03
N GLY A 463 -28.13 9.18 29.77
CA GLY A 463 -28.32 10.63 29.68
C GLY A 463 -27.18 11.48 30.29
N ASP A 464 -26.23 10.89 30.98
CA ASP A 464 -25.13 11.57 31.67
C ASP A 464 -24.20 12.35 30.70
N THR A 465 -23.83 11.70 29.58
CA THR A 465 -23.02 12.34 28.54
C THR A 465 -23.78 13.45 27.83
N VAL A 466 -25.09 13.30 27.61
CA VAL A 466 -25.95 14.29 26.98
C VAL A 466 -26.09 15.52 27.94
N GLU A 467 -26.29 15.26 29.24
CA GLU A 467 -26.36 16.31 30.27
C GLU A 467 -25.04 17.06 30.41
N LEU A 468 -23.92 16.34 30.40
CA LEU A 468 -22.58 16.95 30.36
C LEU A 468 -22.40 17.85 29.14
N ALA A 469 -22.74 17.35 27.94
CA ALA A 469 -22.64 18.08 26.67
C ALA A 469 -23.46 19.40 26.71
N ALA A 470 -24.69 19.32 27.23
CA ALA A 470 -25.55 20.51 27.36
C ALA A 470 -24.92 21.62 28.21
N ARG A 471 -24.26 21.26 29.35
CA ARG A 471 -23.58 22.22 30.24
C ARG A 471 -22.46 23.00 29.55
N TYR A 472 -21.87 22.42 28.50
CA TYR A 472 -20.81 23.04 27.71
C TYR A 472 -21.30 23.72 26.43
N GLY A 473 -22.64 23.82 26.23
CA GLY A 473 -23.23 24.51 25.09
C GLY A 473 -23.38 23.68 23.85
N VAL A 474 -23.36 22.35 23.93
CA VAL A 474 -23.70 21.46 22.81
C VAL A 474 -25.19 21.54 22.55
N THR A 475 -25.55 21.79 21.30
CA THR A 475 -26.93 21.89 20.81
C THR A 475 -27.33 20.74 19.86
N ALA A 476 -26.33 19.98 19.39
CA ALA A 476 -26.57 18.87 18.50
C ALA A 476 -25.58 17.73 18.72
N ILE A 477 -26.05 16.47 18.60
CA ILE A 477 -25.26 15.25 18.79
C ILE A 477 -25.49 14.30 17.63
N VAL A 478 -24.39 13.73 17.09
CA VAL A 478 -24.45 12.62 16.15
C VAL A 478 -23.75 11.40 16.75
N GLN A 479 -24.42 10.23 16.68
CA GLN A 479 -23.93 8.97 17.21
C GLN A 479 -24.56 7.79 16.46
N PRO A 480 -24.03 6.54 16.59
CA PRO A 480 -24.60 5.41 15.86
C PRO A 480 -25.96 4.91 16.37
N GLY A 481 -26.32 5.13 17.64
CA GLY A 481 -27.43 4.43 18.25
C GLY A 481 -27.14 2.94 18.46
N GLY A 482 -28.17 2.17 18.80
CA GLY A 482 -28.13 0.71 18.95
C GLY A 482 -27.89 0.22 20.39
N SER A 483 -27.98 1.09 21.39
CA SER A 483 -28.04 0.69 22.81
C SER A 483 -29.46 0.24 23.20
N ILE A 484 -29.55 -0.75 24.10
CA ILE A 484 -30.84 -1.13 24.72
C ILE A 484 -31.46 0.06 25.46
N ARG A 485 -30.65 1.05 25.84
CA ARG A 485 -31.05 2.22 26.62
C ARG A 485 -31.02 3.52 25.78
N ASP A 486 -31.13 3.45 24.50
CA ASP A 486 -31.16 4.63 23.62
C ASP A 486 -32.27 5.62 24.00
N GLU A 487 -33.42 5.11 24.47
CA GLU A 487 -34.54 5.94 24.94
C GLU A 487 -34.15 6.91 26.08
N GLU A 488 -33.19 6.54 26.93
CA GLU A 488 -32.73 7.41 28.01
C GLU A 488 -31.94 8.61 27.49
N SER A 489 -31.04 8.38 26.49
CA SER A 489 -30.29 9.46 25.88
C SER A 489 -31.17 10.36 25.01
N ILE A 490 -32.16 9.78 24.30
CA ILE A 490 -33.13 10.55 23.50
C ILE A 490 -34.02 11.40 24.42
N ALA A 491 -34.57 10.82 25.48
CA ALA A 491 -35.40 11.55 26.42
C ALA A 491 -34.65 12.72 27.10
N LYS A 492 -33.37 12.49 27.44
CA LYS A 492 -32.53 13.56 28.02
C LYS A 492 -32.23 14.65 26.98
N ALA A 493 -31.95 14.31 25.74
CA ALA A 493 -31.76 15.26 24.64
C ALA A 493 -33.03 16.11 24.41
N ASP A 494 -34.20 15.45 24.37
CA ASP A 494 -35.49 16.14 24.26
C ASP A 494 -35.78 17.10 25.41
N GLU A 495 -35.46 16.67 26.66
CA GLU A 495 -35.60 17.50 27.88
C GLU A 495 -34.74 18.77 27.78
N LEU A 496 -33.51 18.65 27.24
CA LEU A 496 -32.54 19.74 27.13
C LEU A 496 -32.61 20.51 25.81
N GLY A 497 -33.52 20.14 24.93
CA GLY A 497 -33.67 20.80 23.62
C GLY A 497 -32.51 20.55 22.66
N ILE A 498 -31.81 19.44 22.81
CA ILE A 498 -30.67 19.04 21.96
C ILE A 498 -31.18 18.18 20.80
N THR A 499 -30.73 18.49 19.58
CA THR A 499 -30.94 17.65 18.40
C THR A 499 -30.04 16.43 18.46
N MET A 500 -30.59 15.22 18.20
CA MET A 500 -29.80 14.00 18.15
C MET A 500 -30.08 13.20 16.89
N LEU A 501 -29.02 12.77 16.21
CA LEU A 501 -29.08 11.94 15.00
C LEU A 501 -28.43 10.58 15.27
N PHE A 502 -29.07 9.51 14.74
CA PHE A 502 -28.54 8.15 14.73
C PHE A 502 -28.14 7.73 13.33
N THR A 503 -26.86 7.38 13.15
CA THR A 503 -26.33 6.95 11.85
C THR A 503 -26.57 5.48 11.55
N GLY A 504 -26.78 4.66 12.59
CA GLY A 504 -26.91 3.20 12.49
C GLY A 504 -25.59 2.47 12.23
N VAL A 505 -24.49 3.18 12.06
CA VAL A 505 -23.14 2.62 11.81
C VAL A 505 -22.19 3.08 12.90
N ARG A 506 -21.36 2.16 13.39
CA ARG A 506 -20.37 2.41 14.44
C ARG A 506 -18.98 2.46 13.85
N HIS A 507 -18.11 3.37 14.30
CA HIS A 507 -16.75 3.56 13.82
C HIS A 507 -15.71 3.41 14.92
N PHE A 508 -15.52 2.19 15.44
CA PHE A 508 -14.46 1.97 16.45
C PHE A 508 -13.07 1.89 15.79
N LYS A 509 -12.10 2.55 16.46
CA LYS A 509 -10.68 2.51 16.12
C LYS A 509 -9.85 2.23 17.36
N HIS A 510 -9.23 1.07 17.43
CA HIS A 510 -8.39 0.63 18.55
C HIS A 510 -6.90 0.70 18.24
#